data_e9ac62c2fc0ee84e9bef421daf4feb81
#
_entry.id   e9ac62c2fc0ee84e9bef421daf4feb81
#
_cell.length_a   1.000
_cell.length_b   1.000
_cell.length_c   1.000
_cell.angle_alpha   90.00
_cell.angle_beta   90.00
_cell.angle_gamma   90.00
#
_symmetry.space_group_name_H-M   'P 1'
#
loop_
_entity.id
_entity.type
_entity.pdbx_description
1 polymer ?
#
loop_
_entity_poly.entity_id
_entity_poly.type
_entity_poly.pdbx_seq_one_letter_code
_entity_poly.pdbx_strand_id
1 'polypeptide(L)'
;MTFDFELVGKIGSMALIDREDGIIDYTRVARISRELRPGYIWVSSGATEIGRLDFLQRTGRELTGESAKTDYAAQGQTILMQTYRQFIDPAYSVRQVLVEHHHFNDDKKSDHLKGLLLRCREQNAIPIVNYN
;
A
#
# COMPACT_ATOMS: atom_id res chain seq x y z
N MET A 1 17.52 11.49 -17.23
CA MET A 1 16.07 11.50 -17.04
C MET A 1 15.75 12.08 -15.66
N THR A 2 15.04 13.16 -15.64
CA THR A 2 14.64 13.78 -14.37
C THR A 2 13.42 13.05 -13.83
N PHE A 3 13.50 12.62 -12.59
CA PHE A 3 12.39 11.96 -11.93
C PHE A 3 11.48 13.05 -11.36
N ASP A 4 10.40 13.35 -12.07
CA ASP A 4 9.56 14.48 -11.76
C ASP A 4 8.22 14.03 -11.17
N PHE A 5 8.20 13.92 -9.84
CA PHE A 5 6.98 13.66 -9.07
C PHE A 5 6.65 14.87 -8.22
N GLU A 6 5.36 15.17 -8.14
CA GLU A 6 4.86 16.31 -7.36
C GLU A 6 4.94 16.06 -5.86
N LEU A 7 4.72 14.81 -5.45
CA LEU A 7 4.67 14.46 -4.03
C LEU A 7 5.06 13.00 -3.82
N VAL A 8 5.86 12.77 -2.80
CA VAL A 8 6.08 11.44 -2.23
C VAL A 8 5.62 11.48 -0.79
N GLY A 9 4.58 10.72 -0.48
CA GLY A 9 4.02 10.66 0.86
C GLY A 9 4.05 9.26 1.44
N LYS A 10 3.91 9.17 2.75
CA LYS A 10 3.95 7.90 3.48
C LYS A 10 2.95 7.88 4.62
N ILE A 11 2.32 6.72 4.82
CA ILE A 11 1.53 6.45 6.02
C ILE A 11 2.01 5.15 6.68
N GLY A 12 2.20 5.19 7.99
CA GLY A 12 2.60 4.02 8.77
C GLY A 12 1.41 3.17 9.18
N SER A 13 1.69 1.92 9.58
CA SER A 13 0.66 0.95 9.95
C SER A 13 -0.23 1.42 11.10
N MET A 14 0.36 2.11 12.09
CA MET A 14 -0.41 2.57 13.26
C MET A 14 -1.45 3.63 12.91
N ALA A 15 -1.19 4.43 11.88
CA ALA A 15 -2.12 5.46 11.43
C ALA A 15 -3.26 4.89 10.58
N LEU A 16 -3.09 3.69 10.02
CA LEU A 16 -4.10 3.05 9.18
C LEU A 16 -5.14 2.26 9.95
N ILE A 17 -4.94 2.06 11.24
CA ILE A 17 -5.79 1.17 12.02
C ILE A 17 -6.57 1.97 13.05
N ASP A 18 -7.88 1.72 13.09
CA ASP A 18 -8.75 2.19 14.17
C ASP A 18 -8.61 1.20 15.33
N ARG A 19 -7.99 1.66 16.42
CA ARG A 19 -7.69 0.81 17.58
C ARG A 19 -8.92 0.40 18.36
N GLU A 20 -9.96 1.22 18.36
CA GLU A 20 -11.19 0.92 19.09
C GLU A 20 -11.94 -0.22 18.42
N ASP A 21 -12.05 -0.18 17.10
CA ASP A 21 -12.80 -1.19 16.34
C ASP A 21 -11.93 -2.35 15.85
N GLY A 22 -10.61 -2.23 15.91
CA GLY A 22 -9.70 -3.29 15.47
C GLY A 22 -9.77 -3.56 13.96
N ILE A 23 -10.01 -2.51 13.17
CA ILE A 23 -10.12 -2.58 11.71
C ILE A 23 -9.34 -1.43 11.08
N ILE A 24 -9.23 -1.48 9.76
CA ILE A 24 -8.65 -0.37 9.01
C ILE A 24 -9.49 0.90 9.22
N ASP A 25 -8.83 2.04 9.37
CA ASP A 25 -9.48 3.33 9.53
C ASP A 25 -9.94 3.85 8.16
N TYR A 26 -11.14 3.48 7.78
CA TYR A 26 -11.71 3.83 6.47
C TYR A 26 -11.85 5.34 6.28
N THR A 27 -12.19 6.06 7.33
CA THR A 27 -12.32 7.53 7.26
C THR A 27 -10.99 8.17 6.90
N ARG A 28 -9.90 7.71 7.51
CA ARG A 28 -8.57 8.23 7.24
C ARG A 28 -8.11 7.89 5.84
N VAL A 29 -8.30 6.64 5.40
CA VAL A 29 -7.92 6.23 4.04
C VAL A 29 -8.74 6.99 3.01
N ALA A 30 -10.03 7.19 3.24
CA ALA A 30 -10.87 7.98 2.34
C ALA A 30 -10.37 9.42 2.21
N ARG A 31 -10.00 10.03 3.32
CA ARG A 31 -9.50 11.41 3.33
C ARG A 31 -8.18 11.51 2.54
N ILE A 32 -7.26 10.61 2.77
CA ILE A 32 -5.99 10.56 2.05
C ILE A 32 -6.24 10.32 0.56
N SER A 33 -7.09 9.37 0.23
CA SER A 33 -7.35 8.97 -1.15
C SER A 33 -7.89 10.10 -2.00
N ARG A 34 -8.67 11.01 -1.42
CA ARG A 34 -9.18 12.19 -2.13
C ARG A 34 -8.09 13.15 -2.56
N GLU A 35 -6.97 13.14 -1.85
CA GLU A 35 -5.84 14.01 -2.15
C GLU A 35 -4.88 13.41 -3.19
N LEU A 36 -4.98 12.10 -3.44
CA LEU A 36 -4.07 11.40 -4.34
C LEU A 36 -4.44 11.61 -5.80
N ARG A 37 -3.43 11.81 -6.63
CA ARG A 37 -3.60 11.98 -8.08
C ARG A 37 -2.35 11.50 -8.83
N PRO A 38 -2.42 11.29 -10.15
CA PRO A 38 -1.22 10.96 -10.92
C PRO A 38 -0.13 12.01 -10.74
N GLY A 39 1.10 11.54 -10.60
CA GLY A 39 2.23 12.39 -10.22
C GLY A 39 2.61 12.28 -8.76
N TYR A 40 1.76 11.66 -7.95
CA TYR A 40 2.05 11.36 -6.55
C TYR A 40 2.54 9.92 -6.43
N ILE A 41 3.48 9.69 -5.52
CA ILE A 41 3.88 8.37 -5.07
C ILE A 41 3.43 8.23 -3.62
N TRP A 42 2.62 7.22 -3.33
CA TRP A 42 2.12 7.01 -1.99
C TRP A 42 2.66 5.70 -1.41
N VAL A 43 3.37 5.80 -0.29
CA VAL A 43 3.93 4.64 0.41
C VAL A 43 3.00 4.28 1.57
N SER A 44 2.47 3.06 1.55
CA SER A 44 1.55 2.60 2.59
C SER A 44 2.08 1.29 3.17
N SER A 45 2.29 1.26 4.47
CA SER A 45 2.57 0.03 5.20
C SER A 45 1.30 -0.44 5.91
N GLY A 46 1.40 -1.50 6.69
CA GLY A 46 0.29 -1.95 7.53
C GLY A 46 -0.44 -3.20 7.07
N ALA A 47 -0.04 -3.80 5.94
CA ALA A 47 -0.69 -5.00 5.44
C ALA A 47 -0.66 -6.15 6.46
N THR A 48 0.47 -6.34 7.13
CA THR A 48 0.62 -7.41 8.13
C THR A 48 -0.39 -7.25 9.27
N GLU A 49 -0.48 -6.07 9.85
CA GLU A 49 -1.37 -5.82 10.97
C GLU A 49 -2.85 -5.86 10.54
N ILE A 50 -3.16 -5.34 9.37
CA ILE A 50 -4.51 -5.42 8.81
C ILE A 50 -4.91 -6.88 8.61
N GLY A 51 -4.01 -7.71 8.09
CA GLY A 51 -4.24 -9.13 7.91
C GLY A 51 -4.42 -9.87 9.22
N ARG A 52 -3.63 -9.53 10.24
CA ARG A 52 -3.74 -10.11 11.58
C ARG A 52 -5.12 -9.83 12.19
N LEU A 53 -5.55 -8.60 12.13
CA LEU A 53 -6.86 -8.19 12.68
C LEU A 53 -8.01 -8.83 11.91
N ASP A 54 -7.93 -8.90 10.60
CA ASP A 54 -8.95 -9.55 9.79
C ASP A 54 -9.04 -11.05 10.09
N PHE A 55 -7.91 -11.72 10.21
CA PHE A 55 -7.87 -13.14 10.57
C PHE A 55 -8.44 -13.38 11.97
N LEU A 56 -8.06 -12.52 12.92
CA LEU A 56 -8.55 -12.61 14.29
C LEU A 56 -10.07 -12.46 14.34
N GLN A 57 -10.63 -11.51 13.61
CA GLN A 57 -12.08 -11.32 13.56
C GLN A 57 -12.79 -12.50 12.93
N ARG A 58 -12.21 -13.12 11.90
CA ARG A 58 -12.84 -14.24 11.21
C ARG A 58 -12.76 -15.53 11.99
N THR A 59 -11.69 -15.77 12.72
CA THR A 59 -11.40 -17.07 13.33
C THR A 59 -11.40 -17.08 14.85
N GLY A 60 -11.27 -15.91 15.49
CA GLY A 60 -11.11 -15.80 16.93
C GLY A 60 -9.75 -16.20 17.45
N ARG A 61 -8.78 -16.40 16.57
CA ARG A 61 -7.42 -16.84 16.95
C ARG A 61 -6.36 -16.10 16.14
N GLU A 62 -5.12 -16.23 16.59
CA GLU A 62 -3.96 -15.70 15.90
C GLU A 62 -3.09 -16.83 15.36
N LEU A 63 -2.41 -16.58 14.26
CA LEU A 63 -1.42 -17.50 13.71
C LEU A 63 -0.14 -17.43 14.53
N THR A 64 0.58 -18.56 14.59
CA THR A 64 1.87 -18.67 15.27
C THR A 64 2.91 -19.22 14.30
N GLY A 65 4.19 -19.03 14.64
CA GLY A 65 5.30 -19.55 13.85
C GLY A 65 5.88 -18.52 12.88
N GLU A 66 6.89 -18.96 12.13
CA GLU A 66 7.68 -18.08 11.27
C GLU A 66 6.90 -17.55 10.06
N SER A 67 5.96 -18.33 9.56
CA SER A 67 5.18 -17.95 8.37
C SER A 67 4.01 -17.01 8.66
N ALA A 68 3.66 -16.81 9.93
CA ALA A 68 2.50 -16.01 10.31
C ALA A 68 2.53 -14.61 9.72
N LYS A 69 3.67 -13.94 9.77
CA LYS A 69 3.84 -12.58 9.25
C LYS A 69 3.58 -12.51 7.75
N THR A 70 4.10 -13.47 7.00
CA THR A 70 3.89 -13.57 5.55
C THR A 70 2.43 -13.79 5.22
N ASP A 71 1.78 -14.69 5.94
CA ASP A 71 0.37 -15.01 5.72
C ASP A 71 -0.53 -13.82 6.03
N TYR A 72 -0.25 -13.12 7.12
CA TYR A 72 -0.97 -11.89 7.45
C TYR A 72 -0.77 -10.81 6.41
N ALA A 73 0.47 -10.61 5.94
CA ALA A 73 0.74 -9.60 4.92
C ALA A 73 -0.01 -9.89 3.63
N ALA A 74 -0.04 -11.15 3.20
CA ALA A 74 -0.78 -11.56 2.01
C ALA A 74 -2.28 -11.28 2.16
N GLN A 75 -2.85 -11.60 3.31
CA GLN A 75 -4.27 -11.37 3.58
C GLN A 75 -4.59 -9.88 3.70
N GLY A 76 -3.75 -9.13 4.39
CA GLY A 76 -3.96 -7.70 4.61
C GLY A 76 -3.73 -6.85 3.38
N GLN A 77 -2.85 -7.27 2.49
CA GLN A 77 -2.55 -6.52 1.27
C GLN A 77 -3.77 -6.39 0.35
N THR A 78 -4.57 -7.43 0.25
CA THR A 78 -5.81 -7.37 -0.56
C THR A 78 -6.81 -6.37 0.01
N ILE A 79 -6.93 -6.33 1.33
CA ILE A 79 -7.84 -5.39 2.02
C ILE A 79 -7.34 -3.96 1.84
N LEU A 80 -6.05 -3.74 2.04
CA LEU A 80 -5.43 -2.43 1.91
C LEU A 80 -5.60 -1.86 0.50
N MET A 81 -5.29 -2.66 -0.52
CA MET A 81 -5.41 -2.21 -1.90
C MET A 81 -6.86 -1.98 -2.32
N GLN A 82 -7.78 -2.84 -1.88
CA GLN A 82 -9.21 -2.67 -2.13
C GLN A 82 -9.71 -1.37 -1.51
N THR A 83 -9.26 -1.04 -0.32
CA THR A 83 -9.65 0.19 0.38
C THR A 83 -9.18 1.43 -0.37
N TYR A 84 -7.93 1.46 -0.82
CA TYR A 84 -7.46 2.56 -1.66
C TYR A 84 -8.24 2.63 -2.96
N ARG A 85 -8.43 1.50 -3.63
CA ARG A 85 -9.19 1.48 -4.90
C ARG A 85 -10.60 2.03 -4.72
N GLN A 86 -11.23 1.73 -3.59
CA GLN A 86 -12.59 2.16 -3.30
C GLN A 86 -12.70 3.69 -3.18
N PHE A 87 -11.70 4.32 -2.56
CA PHE A 87 -11.78 5.74 -2.21
C PHE A 87 -11.02 6.67 -3.15
N ILE A 88 -10.08 6.17 -3.94
CA ILE A 88 -9.42 6.96 -4.97
C ILE A 88 -10.40 7.23 -6.10
N ASP A 89 -10.34 8.43 -6.68
CA ASP A 89 -11.19 8.84 -7.79
C ASP A 89 -11.18 7.75 -8.89
N PRO A 90 -12.35 7.27 -9.32
CA PRO A 90 -12.42 6.23 -10.35
C PRO A 90 -11.88 6.64 -11.72
N ALA A 91 -11.63 7.93 -11.95
CA ALA A 91 -10.96 8.38 -13.16
C ALA A 91 -9.50 7.91 -13.23
N TYR A 92 -8.91 7.54 -12.09
CA TYR A 92 -7.51 7.12 -12.02
C TYR A 92 -7.38 5.63 -11.80
N SER A 93 -6.37 5.03 -12.44
CA SER A 93 -5.98 3.66 -12.13
C SER A 93 -5.17 3.64 -10.84
N VAL A 94 -5.26 2.53 -10.10
CA VAL A 94 -4.46 2.30 -8.89
C VAL A 94 -3.55 1.12 -9.16
N ARG A 95 -2.27 1.29 -8.92
CA ARG A 95 -1.28 0.23 -9.14
C ARG A 95 -0.57 -0.12 -7.86
N GLN A 96 -0.58 -1.41 -7.54
CA GLN A 96 0.17 -1.94 -6.43
C GLN A 96 1.64 -2.07 -6.81
N VAL A 97 2.51 -1.55 -5.96
CA VAL A 97 3.95 -1.66 -6.16
C VAL A 97 4.55 -2.25 -4.90
N LEU A 98 5.09 -3.46 -5.01
CA LEU A 98 5.74 -4.15 -3.90
C LEU A 98 7.24 -3.97 -4.03
N VAL A 99 7.86 -3.39 -3.02
CA VAL A 99 9.29 -3.09 -3.01
C VAL A 99 9.95 -3.83 -1.85
N GLU A 100 11.00 -4.55 -2.15
CA GLU A 100 11.84 -5.22 -1.17
C GLU A 100 13.21 -4.53 -1.13
N HIS A 101 13.94 -4.78 -0.05
CA HIS A 101 15.25 -4.15 0.16
C HIS A 101 16.22 -4.38 -1.00
N HIS A 102 16.21 -5.57 -1.59
CA HIS A 102 17.10 -5.92 -2.69
C HIS A 102 16.83 -5.14 -3.99
N HIS A 103 15.67 -4.51 -4.14
CA HIS A 103 15.38 -3.66 -5.29
C HIS A 103 16.31 -2.45 -5.36
N PHE A 104 16.82 -1.99 -4.22
CA PHE A 104 17.73 -0.84 -4.18
C PHE A 104 19.18 -1.22 -4.45
N ASN A 105 19.52 -2.50 -4.36
CA ASN A 105 20.87 -3.02 -4.56
C ASN A 105 21.09 -3.65 -5.94
N ASP A 106 20.06 -3.68 -6.76
CA ASP A 106 20.09 -4.27 -8.11
C ASP A 106 19.69 -3.19 -9.11
N ASP A 107 20.64 -2.79 -9.96
CA ASP A 107 20.43 -1.70 -10.92
C ASP A 107 19.28 -1.99 -11.89
N LYS A 108 19.12 -3.23 -12.35
CA LYS A 108 18.02 -3.60 -13.24
C LYS A 108 16.68 -3.47 -12.57
N LYS A 109 16.56 -3.97 -11.33
CA LYS A 109 15.30 -3.88 -10.56
C LYS A 109 14.99 -2.44 -10.21
N SER A 110 16.00 -1.66 -9.87
CA SER A 110 15.83 -0.23 -9.59
C SER A 110 15.34 0.51 -10.84
N ASP A 111 15.89 0.22 -12.00
CA ASP A 111 15.46 0.84 -13.26
C ASP A 111 14.06 0.42 -13.66
N HIS A 112 13.69 -0.84 -13.46
CA HIS A 112 12.32 -1.31 -13.69
C HIS A 112 11.33 -0.59 -12.79
N LEU A 113 11.66 -0.42 -11.52
CA LEU A 113 10.83 0.30 -10.56
C LEU A 113 10.63 1.76 -10.97
N LYS A 114 11.71 2.44 -11.33
CA LYS A 114 11.65 3.82 -11.80
C LYS A 114 10.78 3.94 -13.04
N GLY A 115 10.95 3.03 -13.99
CA GLY A 115 10.15 3.00 -15.21
C GLY A 115 8.68 2.80 -14.92
N LEU A 116 8.34 1.89 -14.01
CA LEU A 116 6.96 1.67 -13.57
C LEU A 116 6.35 2.93 -12.98
N LEU A 117 7.08 3.60 -12.09
CA LEU A 117 6.59 4.82 -11.44
C LEU A 117 6.39 5.95 -12.44
N LEU A 118 7.31 6.13 -13.38
CA LEU A 118 7.19 7.14 -14.42
C LEU A 118 5.98 6.86 -15.34
N ARG A 119 5.76 5.60 -15.70
CA ARG A 119 4.62 5.22 -16.53
C ARG A 119 3.29 5.46 -15.81
N CYS A 120 3.24 5.32 -14.49
CA CYS A 120 2.04 5.62 -13.73
C CYS A 120 1.55 7.05 -14.02
N ARG A 121 2.45 8.02 -13.96
CA ARG A 121 2.09 9.40 -14.23
C ARG A 121 1.55 9.60 -15.64
N GLU A 122 2.21 9.03 -16.63
CA GLU A 122 1.81 9.14 -18.03
C GLU A 122 0.49 8.46 -18.34
N GLN A 123 0.17 7.41 -17.57
CA GLN A 123 -1.00 6.57 -17.81
C GLN A 123 -2.15 6.85 -16.85
N ASN A 124 -2.13 7.97 -16.20
CA ASN A 124 -3.20 8.40 -15.28
C ASN A 124 -3.41 7.41 -14.13
N ALA A 125 -2.31 6.87 -13.61
CA ALA A 125 -2.31 5.88 -12.54
C ALA A 125 -1.61 6.41 -11.30
N ILE A 126 -2.05 5.92 -10.14
CA ILE A 126 -1.47 6.27 -8.84
C ILE A 126 -0.78 5.03 -8.28
N PRO A 127 0.54 5.08 -8.05
CA PRO A 127 1.24 3.96 -7.43
C PRO A 127 1.06 3.99 -5.91
N ILE A 128 0.60 2.87 -5.37
CA ILE A 128 0.58 2.62 -3.93
C ILE A 128 1.71 1.65 -3.63
N VAL A 129 2.73 2.15 -2.97
CA VAL A 129 3.97 1.41 -2.73
C VAL A 129 3.94 0.79 -1.35
N ASN A 130 4.12 -0.52 -1.27
CA ASN A 130 4.33 -1.23 -0.02
C ASN A 130 5.78 -1.69 0.04
N TYR A 131 6.49 -1.24 1.06
CA TYR A 131 7.87 -1.62 1.32
C TYR A 131 7.92 -2.67 2.42
N ASN A 132 8.49 -3.80 2.10
CA ASN A 132 8.72 -4.89 3.06
C ASN A 132 10.20 -5.02 3.42
#